data_fbd8cdd6a32e926d4831decfdc958ece
#
_entry.id   fbd8cdd6a32e926d4831decfdc958ece
#
_cell.length_a   1.000
_cell.length_b   1.000
_cell.length_c   1.000
_cell.angle_alpha   90.00
_cell.angle_beta   90.00
_cell.angle_gamma   90.00
#
_symmetry.space_group_name_H-M   'P 1'
#
loop_
_entity.id
_entity.type
_entity.pdbx_description
1 polymer ?
#
loop_
_entity_poly.entity_id
_entity_poly.type
_entity_poly.pdbx_seq_one_letter_code
_entity_poly.pdbx_strand_id
1 'polypeptide(L)'
;LIGLLIGFYNYKNMNEADGFSESEKLTKLKFYDSRVWPSLLVASFMGISNACLVLTSALYTKDVIVTSGESVYAVIAIGFSLVAMSGMFANLFIVDKFKIRPLNLIKWGCALILFSYLFLASATSIPNLYLSLIIFGLGSGLIRPGNITILSLSVSPKEQGAASGWMGTVFPIGHLITPFTIMPLYMLSPNLPYLAISFLALLLIVFILLNQKKYFYY
;
A
#
# COMPACT_ATOMS: atom_id res chain seq x y z
N LEU A 1 4.61 -22.02 -10.81
CA LEU A 1 5.50 -23.02 -11.41
C LEU A 1 6.81 -22.38 -11.89
N ILE A 2 6.77 -21.31 -12.72
CA ILE A 2 7.95 -20.61 -13.24
C ILE A 2 8.84 -20.09 -12.10
N GLY A 3 8.27 -19.48 -11.05
CA GLY A 3 9.01 -18.99 -9.89
C GLY A 3 9.72 -20.09 -9.11
N LEU A 4 9.12 -21.28 -9.01
CA LEU A 4 9.76 -22.45 -8.41
C LEU A 4 10.92 -22.98 -9.25
N LEU A 5 10.78 -22.97 -10.57
CA LEU A 5 11.86 -23.38 -11.48
C LEU A 5 13.05 -22.41 -11.43
N ILE A 6 12.79 -21.11 -11.41
CA ILE A 6 13.83 -20.07 -11.26
C ILE A 6 14.49 -20.20 -9.87
N GLY A 7 13.71 -20.39 -8.82
CA GLY A 7 14.22 -20.61 -7.47
C GLY A 7 15.12 -21.84 -7.37
N PHE A 8 14.72 -22.95 -7.98
CA PHE A 8 15.50 -24.19 -8.01
C PHE A 8 16.77 -24.06 -8.86
N TYR A 9 16.68 -23.38 -10.00
CA TYR A 9 17.83 -23.06 -10.86
C TYR A 9 18.86 -22.20 -10.12
N ASN A 10 18.42 -21.15 -9.44
CA ASN A 10 19.28 -20.29 -8.65
C ASN A 10 19.89 -21.02 -7.45
N TYR A 11 19.10 -21.85 -6.74
CA TYR A 11 19.60 -22.67 -5.64
C TYR A 11 20.73 -23.63 -6.10
N LYS A 12 20.57 -24.27 -7.25
CA LYS A 12 21.58 -25.19 -7.81
C LYS A 12 22.84 -24.46 -8.30
N ASN A 13 22.71 -23.21 -8.73
CA ASN A 13 23.82 -22.39 -9.25
C ASN A 13 24.39 -21.39 -8.25
N MET A 14 23.80 -21.25 -7.06
CA MET A 14 24.43 -20.57 -5.95
C MET A 14 25.61 -21.43 -5.51
N ASN A 15 26.80 -21.12 -6.05
CA ASN A 15 28.02 -21.43 -5.32
C ASN A 15 27.84 -20.82 -3.95
N GLU A 16 27.99 -21.60 -2.89
CA GLU A 16 28.07 -21.09 -1.54
C GLU A 16 29.04 -19.94 -1.56
N ALA A 17 28.50 -18.71 -1.54
CA ALA A 17 29.35 -17.54 -1.36
C ALA A 17 29.98 -17.74 0.00
N ASP A 18 31.27 -18.01 -0.02
CA ASP A 18 32.10 -18.26 1.14
C ASP A 18 31.74 -17.31 2.28
N GLY A 19 31.34 -17.90 3.37
CA GLY A 19 31.38 -17.24 4.65
C GLY A 19 30.24 -16.27 4.92
N PHE A 20 29.10 -16.80 5.34
CA PHE A 20 28.50 -16.19 6.52
C PHE A 20 29.52 -16.33 7.64
N SER A 21 30.44 -15.38 7.69
CA SER A 21 31.37 -15.18 8.80
C SER A 21 30.55 -15.24 10.08
N GLU A 22 30.91 -16.16 10.93
CA GLU A 22 30.43 -16.41 12.27
C GLU A 22 29.97 -15.15 12.99
N SER A 23 28.72 -15.16 13.45
CA SER A 23 28.17 -14.28 14.51
C SER A 23 28.39 -12.77 14.39
N GLU A 24 28.08 -12.15 13.28
CA GLU A 24 27.60 -10.77 13.41
C GLU A 24 26.24 -10.85 14.10
N LYS A 25 26.22 -10.53 15.41
CA LYS A 25 25.00 -10.42 16.21
C LYS A 25 23.99 -9.62 15.41
N LEU A 26 22.98 -10.30 14.86
CA LEU A 26 21.84 -9.67 14.18
C LEU A 26 21.34 -8.57 15.11
N THR A 27 21.53 -7.33 14.72
CA THR A 27 21.04 -6.20 15.49
C THR A 27 19.53 -6.33 15.55
N LYS A 28 19.01 -6.64 16.75
CA LYS A 28 17.57 -6.86 16.97
C LYS A 28 16.85 -5.52 16.83
N LEU A 29 16.47 -5.16 15.61
CA LEU A 29 15.65 -3.99 15.38
C LEU A 29 14.25 -4.25 15.98
N LYS A 30 13.85 -3.41 16.94
CA LYS A 30 12.55 -3.54 17.59
C LYS A 30 11.46 -2.87 16.75
N PHE A 31 10.27 -3.47 16.74
CA PHE A 31 9.10 -2.94 16.02
C PHE A 31 8.77 -1.48 16.38
N TYR A 32 8.93 -1.11 17.64
CA TYR A 32 8.68 0.24 18.15
C TYR A 32 9.90 1.18 18.13
N ASP A 33 10.96 0.84 17.35
CA ASP A 33 12.07 1.76 17.15
C ASP A 33 11.57 3.04 16.48
N SER A 34 11.90 4.20 17.07
CA SER A 34 11.46 5.51 16.59
C SER A 34 11.83 5.81 15.15
N ARG A 35 12.88 5.16 14.62
CA ARG A 35 13.36 5.30 13.25
C ARG A 35 12.47 4.54 12.23
N VAL A 36 11.84 3.47 12.66
CA VAL A 36 11.16 2.50 11.77
C VAL A 36 9.65 2.59 11.86
N TRP A 37 9.09 2.77 13.06
CA TRP A 37 7.65 2.71 13.27
C TRP A 37 6.81 3.67 12.41
N PRO A 38 7.29 4.90 12.01
CA PRO A 38 6.50 5.76 11.14
C PRO A 38 6.31 5.16 9.74
N SER A 39 7.36 4.52 9.20
CA SER A 39 7.26 3.80 7.92
C SER A 39 6.37 2.56 8.03
N LEU A 40 6.38 1.87 9.18
CA LEU A 40 5.48 0.75 9.44
C LEU A 40 4.02 1.20 9.55
N LEU A 41 3.77 2.37 10.12
CA LEU A 41 2.43 2.97 10.17
C LEU A 41 1.89 3.27 8.77
N VAL A 42 2.73 3.84 7.90
CA VAL A 42 2.37 4.04 6.48
C VAL A 42 2.09 2.70 5.79
N ALA A 43 2.91 1.68 6.04
CA ALA A 43 2.71 0.33 5.48
C ALA A 43 1.42 -0.33 5.98
N SER A 44 1.09 -0.18 7.27
CA SER A 44 -0.18 -0.65 7.86
C SER A 44 -1.38 0.00 7.18
N PHE A 45 -1.35 1.31 7.04
CA PHE A 45 -2.40 2.05 6.34
C PHE A 45 -2.58 1.54 4.91
N MET A 46 -1.48 1.33 4.18
CA MET A 46 -1.53 0.79 2.82
C MET A 46 -2.12 -0.63 2.78
N GLY A 47 -1.78 -1.47 3.75
CA GLY A 47 -2.34 -2.82 3.89
C GLY A 47 -3.85 -2.79 4.12
N ILE A 48 -4.32 -2.00 5.08
CA ILE A 48 -5.74 -1.83 5.41
C ILE A 48 -6.51 -1.24 4.22
N SER A 49 -5.96 -0.19 3.61
CA SER A 49 -6.55 0.48 2.45
C SER A 49 -6.69 -0.48 1.28
N ASN A 50 -5.63 -1.18 0.90
CA ASN A 50 -5.68 -2.16 -0.19
C ASN A 50 -6.68 -3.30 0.10
N ALA A 51 -6.67 -3.83 1.32
CA ALA A 51 -7.60 -4.89 1.72
C ALA A 51 -9.06 -4.42 1.72
N CYS A 52 -9.34 -3.20 2.16
CA CYS A 52 -10.67 -2.60 2.07
C CYS A 52 -11.15 -2.58 0.61
N LEU A 53 -10.31 -2.10 -0.30
CA LEU A 53 -10.65 -2.05 -1.73
C LEU A 53 -10.94 -3.45 -2.29
N VAL A 54 -10.08 -4.42 -2.03
CA VAL A 54 -10.22 -5.80 -2.52
C VAL A 54 -11.50 -6.46 -1.99
N LEU A 55 -11.80 -6.29 -0.70
CA LEU A 55 -12.95 -6.94 -0.07
C LEU A 55 -14.29 -6.31 -0.47
N THR A 56 -14.35 -4.99 -0.59
CA THR A 56 -15.63 -4.28 -0.71
C THR A 56 -15.98 -3.85 -2.13
N SER A 57 -15.00 -3.73 -3.06
CA SER A 57 -15.25 -3.20 -4.39
C SER A 57 -16.25 -4.02 -5.21
N ALA A 58 -16.17 -5.35 -5.15
CA ALA A 58 -17.10 -6.22 -5.86
C ALA A 58 -18.52 -6.16 -5.27
N LEU A 59 -18.62 -6.13 -3.95
CA LEU A 59 -19.89 -5.96 -3.24
C LEU A 59 -20.53 -4.61 -3.57
N TYR A 60 -19.75 -3.54 -3.47
CA TYR A 60 -20.21 -2.19 -3.76
C TYR A 60 -20.66 -2.04 -5.21
N THR A 61 -19.91 -2.62 -6.15
CA THR A 61 -20.29 -2.61 -7.56
C THR A 61 -21.62 -3.31 -7.78
N LYS A 62 -21.83 -4.47 -7.12
CA LYS A 62 -23.08 -5.21 -7.20
C LYS A 62 -24.26 -4.48 -6.54
N ASP A 63 -24.03 -3.92 -5.35
CA ASP A 63 -25.12 -3.40 -4.51
C ASP A 63 -25.51 -1.97 -4.88
N VAL A 64 -24.60 -1.18 -5.47
CA VAL A 64 -24.79 0.27 -5.69
C VAL A 64 -24.68 0.68 -7.17
N ILE A 65 -23.81 0.05 -7.95
CA ILE A 65 -23.46 0.56 -9.29
C ILE A 65 -24.14 -0.20 -10.41
N VAL A 66 -24.11 -1.54 -10.38
CA VAL A 66 -24.66 -2.38 -11.48
C VAL A 66 -26.10 -2.73 -11.20
N THR A 67 -27.01 -2.08 -11.93
CA THR A 67 -28.45 -2.29 -11.76
C THR A 67 -29.04 -3.37 -12.69
N SER A 68 -28.42 -3.67 -13.83
CA SER A 68 -28.88 -4.73 -14.75
C SER A 68 -27.89 -5.04 -15.88
N GLY A 69 -27.72 -6.33 -16.18
CA GLY A 69 -27.13 -6.83 -17.44
C GLY A 69 -25.61 -6.86 -17.54
N GLU A 70 -24.86 -6.09 -16.75
CA GLU A 70 -23.42 -6.07 -16.78
C GLU A 70 -22.80 -7.07 -15.80
N SER A 71 -21.71 -7.72 -16.22
CA SER A 71 -21.00 -8.63 -15.33
C SER A 71 -20.17 -7.87 -14.31
N VAL A 72 -20.54 -7.92 -13.03
CA VAL A 72 -19.78 -7.36 -11.92
C VAL A 72 -18.30 -7.80 -11.97
N TYR A 73 -18.07 -9.05 -12.33
CA TYR A 73 -16.70 -9.59 -12.42
C TYR A 73 -15.88 -8.91 -13.52
N ALA A 74 -16.48 -8.63 -14.68
CA ALA A 74 -15.80 -7.92 -15.76
C ALA A 74 -15.50 -6.48 -15.37
N VAL A 75 -16.44 -5.77 -14.75
CA VAL A 75 -16.25 -4.40 -14.25
C VAL A 75 -15.10 -4.34 -13.25
N ILE A 76 -15.05 -5.25 -12.29
CA ILE A 76 -14.01 -5.30 -11.28
C ILE A 76 -12.64 -5.72 -11.88
N ALA A 77 -12.62 -6.68 -12.81
CA ALA A 77 -11.38 -7.09 -13.47
C ALA A 77 -10.74 -5.92 -14.25
N ILE A 78 -11.55 -5.16 -14.99
CA ILE A 78 -11.09 -3.94 -15.66
C ILE A 78 -10.63 -2.91 -14.62
N GLY A 79 -11.39 -2.70 -13.55
CA GLY A 79 -11.06 -1.77 -12.48
C GLY A 79 -9.70 -2.06 -11.84
N PHE A 80 -9.42 -3.31 -11.45
CA PHE A 80 -8.12 -3.68 -10.90
C PHE A 80 -6.98 -3.62 -11.92
N SER A 81 -7.26 -3.86 -13.20
CA SER A 81 -6.29 -3.63 -14.27
C SER A 81 -5.91 -2.14 -14.36
N LEU A 82 -6.89 -1.24 -14.24
CA LEU A 82 -6.65 0.20 -14.19
C LEU A 82 -5.84 0.61 -12.96
N VAL A 83 -6.10 0.03 -11.78
CA VAL A 83 -5.26 0.23 -10.58
C VAL A 83 -3.82 -0.17 -10.85
N ALA A 84 -3.60 -1.35 -11.44
CA ALA A 84 -2.25 -1.85 -11.71
C ALA A 84 -1.52 -0.96 -12.74
N MET A 85 -2.19 -0.59 -13.83
CA MET A 85 -1.61 0.26 -14.89
C MET A 85 -1.29 1.66 -14.36
N SER A 86 -2.19 2.30 -13.65
CA SER A 86 -1.98 3.63 -13.09
C SER A 86 -0.90 3.64 -12.01
N GLY A 87 -0.85 2.59 -11.17
CA GLY A 87 0.23 2.43 -10.18
C GLY A 87 1.60 2.22 -10.82
N MET A 88 1.68 1.40 -11.87
CA MET A 88 2.89 1.22 -12.65
C MET A 88 3.32 2.53 -13.34
N PHE A 89 2.36 3.26 -13.93
CA PHE A 89 2.63 4.57 -14.51
C PHE A 89 3.20 5.55 -13.48
N ALA A 90 2.60 5.66 -12.30
CA ALA A 90 3.09 6.52 -11.24
C ALA A 90 4.52 6.16 -10.83
N ASN A 91 4.81 4.87 -10.68
CA ASN A 91 6.12 4.40 -10.26
C ASN A 91 7.18 4.67 -11.33
N LEU A 92 6.96 4.26 -12.58
CA LEU A 92 7.95 4.37 -13.65
C LEU A 92 8.14 5.81 -14.16
N PHE A 93 7.06 6.60 -14.27
CA PHE A 93 7.14 7.92 -14.90
C PHE A 93 7.22 9.06 -13.90
N ILE A 94 6.50 8.99 -12.78
CA ILE A 94 6.50 10.11 -11.82
C ILE A 94 7.69 10.00 -10.88
N VAL A 95 7.97 8.82 -10.32
CA VAL A 95 9.04 8.65 -9.33
C VAL A 95 10.41 8.79 -10.00
N ASP A 96 10.66 8.09 -11.11
CA ASP A 96 11.96 8.07 -11.76
C ASP A 96 12.29 9.40 -12.44
N LYS A 97 11.31 10.00 -13.13
CA LYS A 97 11.56 11.22 -13.94
C LYS A 97 11.70 12.46 -13.07
N PHE A 98 10.89 12.64 -12.03
CA PHE A 98 10.85 13.88 -11.27
C PHE A 98 11.77 13.89 -10.04
N LYS A 99 12.42 12.77 -9.68
CA LYS A 99 13.33 12.65 -8.52
C LYS A 99 12.77 13.32 -7.25
N ILE A 100 11.47 13.13 -7.01
CA ILE A 100 10.74 13.77 -5.92
C ILE A 100 11.26 13.20 -4.58
N ARG A 101 11.40 14.03 -3.58
CA ARG A 101 11.78 13.59 -2.22
C ARG A 101 10.82 12.52 -1.71
N PRO A 102 11.32 11.41 -1.11
CA PRO A 102 10.50 10.28 -0.69
C PRO A 102 9.32 10.66 0.21
N LEU A 103 9.52 11.63 1.10
CA LEU A 103 8.47 12.15 1.96
C LEU A 103 7.31 12.81 1.17
N ASN A 104 7.64 13.54 0.11
CA ASN A 104 6.62 14.18 -0.72
C ASN A 104 5.84 13.14 -1.53
N LEU A 105 6.48 12.04 -1.96
CA LEU A 105 5.78 10.91 -2.60
C LEU A 105 4.72 10.32 -1.66
N ILE A 106 5.06 10.14 -0.38
CA ILE A 106 4.08 9.64 0.61
C ILE A 106 2.95 10.66 0.80
N LYS A 107 3.25 11.95 0.95
CA LYS A 107 2.23 13.00 1.14
C LYS A 107 1.25 13.05 -0.03
N TRP A 108 1.76 13.16 -1.26
CA TRP A 108 0.94 13.20 -2.46
C TRP A 108 0.16 11.91 -2.66
N GLY A 109 0.80 10.76 -2.41
CA GLY A 109 0.15 9.48 -2.50
C GLY A 109 -0.98 9.32 -1.48
N CYS A 110 -0.79 9.73 -0.22
CA CYS A 110 -1.85 9.72 0.79
C CYS A 110 -3.01 10.67 0.42
N ALA A 111 -2.71 11.85 -0.13
CA ALA A 111 -3.74 12.77 -0.63
C ALA A 111 -4.55 12.14 -1.78
N LEU A 112 -3.88 11.50 -2.74
CA LEU A 112 -4.56 10.79 -3.82
C LEU A 112 -5.44 9.65 -3.29
N ILE A 113 -4.97 8.86 -2.32
CA ILE A 113 -5.79 7.80 -1.71
C ILE A 113 -6.99 8.40 -0.98
N LEU A 114 -6.82 9.49 -0.23
CA LEU A 114 -7.93 10.19 0.40
C LEU A 114 -9.00 10.57 -0.62
N PHE A 115 -8.62 11.26 -1.69
CA PHE A 115 -9.57 11.66 -2.75
C PHE A 115 -10.17 10.46 -3.45
N SER A 116 -9.39 9.42 -3.75
CA SER A 116 -9.88 8.19 -4.35
C SER A 116 -11.03 7.58 -3.55
N TYR A 117 -10.86 7.46 -2.24
CA TYR A 117 -11.89 6.88 -1.38
C TYR A 117 -13.10 7.79 -1.18
N LEU A 118 -12.94 9.11 -1.19
CA LEU A 118 -14.07 10.05 -1.20
C LEU A 118 -14.87 9.93 -2.51
N PHE A 119 -14.19 9.85 -3.67
CA PHE A 119 -14.85 9.60 -4.94
C PHE A 119 -15.53 8.25 -4.99
N LEU A 120 -14.88 7.21 -4.45
CA LEU A 120 -15.44 5.86 -4.40
C LEU A 120 -16.69 5.81 -3.51
N ALA A 121 -16.71 6.49 -2.38
CA ALA A 121 -17.88 6.60 -1.51
C ALA A 121 -19.08 7.28 -2.18
N SER A 122 -18.85 8.11 -3.18
CA SER A 122 -19.90 8.80 -3.95
C SER A 122 -20.15 8.20 -5.34
N ALA A 123 -19.47 7.10 -5.68
CA ALA A 123 -19.58 6.50 -7.02
C ALA A 123 -20.91 5.78 -7.20
N THR A 124 -21.71 6.26 -8.17
CA THR A 124 -23.00 5.66 -8.57
C THR A 124 -22.98 5.12 -9.99
N SER A 125 -21.83 5.19 -10.67
CA SER A 125 -21.66 4.75 -12.05
C SER A 125 -20.30 4.11 -12.27
N ILE A 126 -20.20 3.25 -13.30
CA ILE A 126 -18.94 2.57 -13.65
C ILE A 126 -17.82 3.54 -13.99
N PRO A 127 -18.02 4.63 -14.76
CA PRO A 127 -16.96 5.60 -15.00
C PRO A 127 -16.42 6.24 -13.71
N ASN A 128 -17.30 6.58 -12.76
CA ASN A 128 -16.88 7.14 -11.46
C ASN A 128 -16.09 6.12 -10.63
N LEU A 129 -16.48 4.85 -10.64
CA LEU A 129 -15.73 3.75 -10.05
C LEU A 129 -14.32 3.67 -10.65
N TYR A 130 -14.22 3.63 -11.99
CA TYR A 130 -12.94 3.53 -12.67
C TYR A 130 -12.03 4.72 -12.39
N LEU A 131 -12.58 5.93 -12.38
CA LEU A 131 -11.83 7.12 -12.02
C LEU A 131 -11.25 7.03 -10.60
N SER A 132 -12.07 6.58 -9.65
CA SER A 132 -11.62 6.36 -8.26
C SER A 132 -10.48 5.35 -8.20
N LEU A 133 -10.61 4.23 -8.91
CA LEU A 133 -9.61 3.16 -8.94
C LEU A 133 -8.28 3.62 -9.61
N ILE A 134 -8.35 4.43 -10.66
CA ILE A 134 -7.16 5.05 -11.28
C ILE A 134 -6.45 5.95 -10.27
N ILE A 135 -7.18 6.82 -9.57
CA ILE A 135 -6.61 7.71 -8.54
C ILE A 135 -5.98 6.90 -7.41
N PHE A 136 -6.61 5.79 -6.98
CA PHE A 136 -6.04 4.88 -5.99
C PHE A 136 -4.73 4.27 -6.48
N GLY A 137 -4.69 3.80 -7.72
CA GLY A 137 -3.49 3.22 -8.33
C GLY A 137 -2.34 4.23 -8.36
N LEU A 138 -2.59 5.46 -8.80
CA LEU A 138 -1.59 6.54 -8.78
C LEU A 138 -1.08 6.79 -7.35
N GLY A 139 -1.97 6.91 -6.37
CA GLY A 139 -1.61 7.13 -4.96
C GLY A 139 -0.75 6.01 -4.39
N SER A 140 -1.15 4.76 -4.59
CA SER A 140 -0.41 3.59 -4.11
C SER A 140 0.95 3.44 -4.79
N GLY A 141 1.03 3.76 -6.09
CA GLY A 141 2.26 3.77 -6.87
C GLY A 141 3.29 4.81 -6.41
N LEU A 142 2.85 5.89 -5.76
CA LEU A 142 3.74 6.90 -5.14
C LEU A 142 4.16 6.53 -3.72
N ILE A 143 3.22 6.06 -2.88
CA ILE A 143 3.52 5.77 -1.46
C ILE A 143 4.55 4.66 -1.32
N ARG A 144 4.41 3.58 -2.09
CA ARG A 144 5.21 2.37 -1.93
C ARG A 144 6.71 2.64 -2.07
N PRO A 145 7.22 3.21 -3.18
CA PRO A 145 8.64 3.51 -3.32
C PRO A 145 9.11 4.56 -2.31
N GLY A 146 8.30 5.60 -2.04
CA GLY A 146 8.62 6.62 -1.05
C GLY A 146 8.84 6.03 0.34
N ASN A 147 7.95 5.13 0.79
CA ASN A 147 8.02 4.50 2.10
C ASN A 147 9.20 3.52 2.23
N ILE A 148 9.46 2.72 1.20
CA ILE A 148 10.62 1.81 1.16
C ILE A 148 11.93 2.61 1.24
N THR A 149 12.03 3.71 0.50
CA THR A 149 13.22 4.56 0.52
C THR A 149 13.44 5.20 1.89
N ILE A 150 12.39 5.76 2.52
CA ILE A 150 12.50 6.34 3.87
C ILE A 150 12.95 5.27 4.87
N LEU A 151 12.33 4.08 4.85
CA LEU A 151 12.72 3.00 5.74
C LEU A 151 14.18 2.60 5.56
N SER A 152 14.63 2.44 4.33
CA SER A 152 16.02 2.07 4.02
C SER A 152 17.03 3.13 4.48
N LEU A 153 16.68 4.41 4.35
CA LEU A 153 17.53 5.51 4.81
C LEU A 153 17.52 5.69 6.34
N SER A 154 16.49 5.19 7.02
CA SER A 154 16.34 5.34 8.48
C SER A 154 17.15 4.32 9.29
N VAL A 155 17.68 3.30 8.64
CA VAL A 155 18.39 2.19 9.30
C VAL A 155 19.78 1.98 8.70
N SER A 156 20.69 1.40 9.48
CA SER A 156 22.02 1.03 8.98
C SER A 156 21.94 -0.13 7.98
N PRO A 157 22.95 -0.30 7.10
CA PRO A 157 22.99 -1.42 6.16
C PRO A 157 22.81 -2.80 6.83
N LYS A 158 23.31 -2.97 8.05
CA LYS A 158 23.16 -4.22 8.82
C LYS A 158 21.75 -4.47 9.34
N GLU A 159 20.94 -3.42 9.49
CA GLU A 159 19.55 -3.48 9.98
C GLU A 159 18.53 -3.58 8.84
N GLN A 160 18.91 -3.34 7.58
CA GLN A 160 17.98 -3.30 6.44
C GLN A 160 17.19 -4.61 6.24
N GLY A 161 17.82 -5.76 6.49
CA GLY A 161 17.13 -7.04 6.43
C GLY A 161 16.00 -7.16 7.47
N ALA A 162 16.27 -6.73 8.71
CA ALA A 162 15.26 -6.73 9.78
C ALA A 162 14.14 -5.71 9.51
N ALA A 163 14.47 -4.52 9.02
CA ALA A 163 13.50 -3.49 8.65
C ALA A 163 12.59 -3.94 7.51
N SER A 164 13.15 -4.57 6.47
CA SER A 164 12.38 -5.15 5.36
C SER A 164 11.49 -6.30 5.82
N GLY A 165 11.95 -7.12 6.76
CA GLY A 165 11.15 -8.17 7.39
C GLY A 165 9.93 -7.59 8.12
N TRP A 166 10.09 -6.53 8.91
CA TRP A 166 8.98 -5.83 9.55
C TRP A 166 7.98 -5.26 8.53
N MET A 167 8.49 -4.60 7.47
CA MET A 167 7.64 -4.08 6.39
C MET A 167 6.82 -5.20 5.73
N GLY A 168 7.47 -6.35 5.43
CA GLY A 168 6.82 -7.52 4.84
C GLY A 168 5.77 -8.16 5.74
N THR A 169 5.86 -7.97 7.06
CA THR A 169 4.89 -8.51 8.03
C THR A 169 3.69 -7.57 8.22
N VAL A 170 3.95 -6.27 8.31
CA VAL A 170 2.91 -5.28 8.67
C VAL A 170 1.86 -5.12 7.58
N PHE A 171 2.24 -5.17 6.31
CA PHE A 171 1.28 -5.06 5.21
C PHE A 171 0.23 -6.20 5.21
N PRO A 172 0.59 -7.48 5.33
CA PRO A 172 -0.38 -8.58 5.47
C PRO A 172 -1.23 -8.51 6.75
N ILE A 173 -0.70 -7.99 7.86
CA ILE A 173 -1.49 -7.78 9.08
C ILE A 173 -2.68 -6.85 8.80
N GLY A 174 -2.49 -5.81 7.99
CA GLY A 174 -3.59 -4.97 7.51
C GLY A 174 -4.70 -5.78 6.84
N HIS A 175 -4.34 -6.74 5.97
CA HIS A 175 -5.32 -7.63 5.32
C HIS A 175 -6.03 -8.55 6.31
N LEU A 176 -5.35 -9.02 7.35
CA LEU A 176 -5.93 -9.89 8.38
C LEU A 176 -6.96 -9.14 9.23
N ILE A 177 -6.70 -7.88 9.59
CA ILE A 177 -7.56 -7.08 10.46
C ILE A 177 -8.78 -6.52 9.70
N THR A 178 -8.62 -6.21 8.43
CA THR A 178 -9.62 -5.51 7.61
C THR A 178 -10.98 -6.22 7.55
N PRO A 179 -11.10 -7.55 7.39
CA PRO A 179 -12.42 -8.20 7.40
C PRO A 179 -13.22 -7.93 8.67
N PHE A 180 -12.56 -7.91 9.83
CA PHE A 180 -13.20 -7.71 11.12
C PHE A 180 -13.59 -6.25 11.41
N THR A 181 -12.96 -5.30 10.75
CA THR A 181 -13.22 -3.86 10.93
C THR A 181 -14.07 -3.27 9.82
N ILE A 182 -13.81 -3.63 8.59
CA ILE A 182 -14.41 -3.01 7.41
C ILE A 182 -15.74 -3.67 7.03
N MET A 183 -15.88 -5.01 7.17
CA MET A 183 -17.14 -5.67 6.84
C MET A 183 -18.31 -5.25 7.74
N PRO A 184 -18.16 -5.09 9.07
CA PRO A 184 -19.21 -4.53 9.89
C PRO A 184 -19.64 -3.11 9.47
N LEU A 185 -18.68 -2.26 9.06
CA LEU A 185 -19.00 -0.93 8.54
C LEU A 185 -19.78 -1.01 7.21
N TYR A 186 -19.41 -1.94 6.34
CA TYR A 186 -20.10 -2.16 5.07
C TYR A 186 -21.57 -2.61 5.30
N MET A 187 -21.82 -3.46 6.31
CA MET A 187 -23.16 -3.91 6.67
C MET A 187 -24.05 -2.78 7.21
N LEU A 188 -23.46 -1.74 7.81
CA LEU A 188 -24.22 -0.55 8.24
C LEU A 188 -24.54 0.35 7.05
N SER A 189 -23.58 0.58 6.17
CA SER A 189 -23.77 1.29 4.90
C SER A 189 -22.63 0.98 3.95
N PRO A 190 -22.90 0.73 2.65
CA PRO A 190 -21.87 0.44 1.65
C PRO A 190 -20.78 1.53 1.51
N ASN A 191 -21.11 2.78 1.86
CA ASN A 191 -20.18 3.91 1.73
C ASN A 191 -19.27 4.09 2.95
N LEU A 192 -19.66 3.59 4.13
CA LEU A 192 -18.94 3.80 5.39
C LEU A 192 -17.49 3.30 5.37
N PRO A 193 -17.16 2.12 4.80
CA PRO A 193 -15.78 1.67 4.69
C PRO A 193 -14.88 2.69 3.99
N TYR A 194 -15.35 3.27 2.91
CA TYR A 194 -14.60 4.23 2.10
C TYR A 194 -14.38 5.55 2.83
N LEU A 195 -15.40 6.04 3.53
CA LEU A 195 -15.29 7.22 4.39
C LEU A 195 -14.32 6.98 5.55
N ALA A 196 -14.34 5.79 6.15
CA ALA A 196 -13.42 5.43 7.22
C ALA A 196 -11.95 5.42 6.74
N ILE A 197 -11.67 4.85 5.56
CA ILE A 197 -10.32 4.87 4.99
C ILE A 197 -9.91 6.30 4.61
N SER A 198 -10.81 7.11 4.07
CA SER A 198 -10.55 8.54 3.79
C SER A 198 -10.16 9.28 5.07
N PHE A 199 -10.88 9.04 6.16
CA PHE A 199 -10.57 9.63 7.46
C PHE A 199 -9.20 9.18 7.99
N LEU A 200 -8.87 7.89 7.87
CA LEU A 200 -7.55 7.37 8.24
C LEU A 200 -6.44 7.98 7.38
N ALA A 201 -6.68 8.17 6.07
CA ALA A 201 -5.74 8.86 5.19
C ALA A 201 -5.49 10.30 5.62
N LEU A 202 -6.54 11.02 6.01
CA LEU A 202 -6.44 12.38 6.53
C LEU A 202 -5.62 12.43 7.82
N LEU A 203 -5.91 11.54 8.77
CA LEU A 203 -5.14 11.43 10.01
C LEU A 203 -3.66 11.14 9.75
N LEU A 204 -3.37 10.26 8.80
CA LEU A 204 -2.00 9.94 8.41
C LEU A 204 -1.29 11.15 7.79
N ILE A 205 -1.96 11.91 6.93
CA ILE A 205 -1.42 13.14 6.35
C ILE A 205 -1.09 14.15 7.46
N VAL A 206 -2.02 14.38 8.38
CA VAL A 206 -1.83 15.29 9.52
C VAL A 206 -0.65 14.83 10.38
N PHE A 207 -0.59 13.53 10.69
CA PHE A 207 0.53 12.95 11.43
C PHE A 207 1.87 13.20 10.73
N ILE A 208 1.96 12.95 9.42
CA ILE A 208 3.18 13.17 8.64
C ILE A 208 3.58 14.66 8.64
N LEU A 209 2.62 15.57 8.48
CA LEU A 209 2.89 17.00 8.46
C LEU A 209 3.41 17.52 9.80
N LEU A 210 2.82 17.07 10.92
CA LEU A 210 3.22 17.49 12.27
C LEU A 210 4.58 16.91 12.66
N ASN A 211 4.90 15.72 12.20
CA ASN A 211 6.09 14.98 12.64
C ASN A 211 7.21 14.90 11.60
N GLN A 212 7.08 15.61 10.47
CA GLN A 212 8.04 15.51 9.36
C GLN A 212 9.48 15.83 9.78
N LYS A 213 9.71 16.80 10.65
CA LYS A 213 11.05 17.17 11.14
C LYS A 213 11.66 16.14 12.10
N LYS A 214 10.82 15.37 12.80
CA LYS A 214 11.26 14.44 13.85
C LYS A 214 11.55 13.04 13.29
N TYR A 215 10.73 12.56 12.36
CA TYR A 215 10.76 11.17 11.91
C TYR A 215 11.10 10.97 10.44
N PHE A 216 11.03 12.03 9.62
CA PHE A 216 11.21 11.94 8.17
C PHE A 216 12.30 12.89 7.65
N TYR A 217 13.23 13.27 8.50
CA TYR A 217 14.29 14.22 8.15
C TYR A 217 15.47 13.48 7.49
N TYR A 218 15.33 13.24 6.17
CA TYR A 218 16.40 12.74 5.30
C TYR A 218 16.40 13.46 3.95
#